data_14aebb5c9a27bb4fd1c7deb44747df71
#
_entry.id   14aebb5c9a27bb4fd1c7deb44747df71
#
_cell.length_a   1.000
_cell.length_b   1.000
_cell.length_c   1.000
_cell.angle_alpha   90.00
_cell.angle_beta   90.00
_cell.angle_gamma   90.00
#
_symmetry.space_group_name_H-M   'P 1'
#
loop_
_entity.id
_entity.type
_entity.pdbx_description
1 polymer ?
#
loop_
_entity_poly.entity_id
_entity_poly.type
_entity_poly.pdbx_seq_one_letter_code
_entity_poly.pdbx_strand_id
1 'polypeptide(L)'
;GQAVQLDGLNDRVSIPSTGTMSTLNQASHTISLWIMPEVSNSAKYTEGRLHAHGFLRGIDDTYYTNIESMLALTPSGSSYLTNGPSGRGLDFNNNADYRNAGIGINRNNNYLSLFNGVFYAPSTGSYQWEIRGNDDRGTIWLDLDQDGIFEVDGDLGSEQLFYQPNCCGTQSTSINLVAGHYRIAIAHGQGGGGSQQEAYFSTPGGGPTSLSLIKPSDYPTLFLTENEKTILN
;
A
#
# COMPACT_ATOMS: atom_id res chain seq x y z
N GLY A 1 28.46 16.01 -2.83
CA GLY A 1 27.73 16.76 -1.80
C GLY A 1 27.95 16.12 -0.44
N GLN A 2 27.94 16.90 0.62
CA GLN A 2 27.99 16.38 1.99
C GLN A 2 26.55 16.35 2.52
N ALA A 3 26.14 15.22 3.09
CA ALA A 3 24.90 15.12 3.82
C ALA A 3 25.07 15.68 5.24
N VAL A 4 24.06 16.36 5.74
CA VAL A 4 23.99 16.80 7.14
C VAL A 4 23.09 15.81 7.88
N GLN A 5 23.62 15.20 8.93
CA GLN A 5 22.83 14.31 9.79
C GLN A 5 22.17 15.14 10.90
N LEU A 6 20.87 14.93 11.10
CA LEU A 6 20.06 15.58 12.13
C LEU A 6 19.60 14.51 13.12
N ASP A 7 19.71 14.74 14.44
CA ASP A 7 19.30 13.75 15.47
C ASP A 7 17.84 13.91 15.94
N GLY A 8 17.19 14.97 15.47
CA GLY A 8 15.77 15.21 15.72
C GLY A 8 15.45 15.78 17.11
N LEU A 9 16.44 16.19 17.89
CA LEU A 9 16.21 16.76 19.22
C LEU A 9 16.22 18.29 19.23
N ASN A 10 17.23 18.90 18.64
CA ASN A 10 17.38 20.38 18.62
C ASN A 10 18.15 20.86 17.41
N ASP A 11 18.15 20.07 16.36
CA ASP A 11 18.88 20.34 15.14
C ASP A 11 18.33 21.53 14.36
N ARG A 12 19.23 22.29 13.79
CA ARG A 12 18.91 23.31 12.81
C ARG A 12 19.98 23.39 11.73
N VAL A 13 19.56 23.60 10.50
CA VAL A 13 20.46 23.96 9.43
C VAL A 13 20.59 25.49 9.41
N SER A 14 21.79 25.99 9.64
CA SER A 14 22.08 27.42 9.55
C SER A 14 22.94 27.67 8.32
N ILE A 15 22.43 28.49 7.39
CA ILE A 15 23.19 28.91 6.23
C ILE A 15 23.80 30.27 6.58
N PRO A 16 25.13 30.37 6.71
CA PRO A 16 25.78 31.66 7.00
C PRO A 16 25.51 32.65 5.85
N SER A 17 25.14 33.87 6.19
CA SER A 17 25.02 34.95 5.19
C SER A 17 26.40 35.39 4.72
N THR A 18 26.93 34.71 3.71
CA THR A 18 28.09 35.18 2.98
C THR A 18 27.63 36.19 1.91
N GLY A 19 28.55 37.03 1.40
CA GLY A 19 28.23 38.12 0.45
C GLY A 19 27.38 37.71 -0.75
N THR A 20 27.36 36.45 -1.12
CA THR A 20 26.52 35.88 -2.19
C THR A 20 25.03 35.77 -1.79
N MET A 21 24.71 35.61 -0.52
CA MET A 21 23.33 35.57 -0.03
C MET A 21 22.65 36.92 0.05
N SER A 22 23.43 38.02 0.11
CA SER A 22 22.88 39.37 0.14
C SER A 22 22.22 39.78 -1.19
N THR A 23 22.55 39.09 -2.29
CA THR A 23 21.95 39.33 -3.61
C THR A 23 20.64 38.56 -3.82
N LEU A 24 20.31 37.62 -2.96
CA LEU A 24 19.03 36.85 -3.02
C LEU A 24 17.80 37.72 -2.72
N ASN A 25 18.01 38.92 -2.13
CA ASN A 25 16.93 39.82 -1.73
C ASN A 25 16.29 40.59 -2.92
N GLN A 26 16.80 40.42 -4.14
CA GLN A 26 16.37 41.20 -5.32
C GLN A 26 15.65 40.38 -6.40
N ALA A 27 15.47 39.08 -6.21
CA ALA A 27 14.74 38.21 -7.14
C ALA A 27 13.95 37.14 -6.37
N SER A 28 12.90 36.62 -7.00
CA SER A 28 12.18 35.48 -6.44
C SER A 28 13.07 34.24 -6.48
N HIS A 29 13.41 33.72 -5.32
CA HIS A 29 14.22 32.51 -5.18
C HIS A 29 13.42 31.41 -4.49
N THR A 30 13.54 30.19 -4.98
CA THR A 30 13.02 28.99 -4.32
C THR A 30 14.20 28.20 -3.75
N ILE A 31 14.19 27.94 -2.47
CA ILE A 31 15.13 27.03 -1.83
C ILE A 31 14.37 25.71 -1.61
N SER A 32 14.75 24.66 -2.34
CA SER A 32 14.23 23.33 -2.14
C SER A 32 15.21 22.54 -1.29
N LEU A 33 14.74 22.05 -0.14
CA LEU A 33 15.49 21.17 0.74
C LEU A 33 14.82 19.79 0.75
N TRP A 34 15.54 18.79 0.31
CA TRP A 34 15.13 17.40 0.47
C TRP A 34 15.67 16.88 1.78
N ILE A 35 14.79 16.54 2.71
CA ILE A 35 15.14 15.91 3.97
C ILE A 35 14.79 14.43 3.84
N MET A 36 15.81 13.57 3.86
CA MET A 36 15.60 12.12 4.06
C MET A 36 15.90 11.83 5.54
N PRO A 37 14.90 11.71 6.40
CA PRO A 37 15.13 11.29 7.77
C PRO A 37 15.61 9.84 7.77
N GLU A 38 16.83 9.58 8.21
CA GLU A 38 17.23 8.22 8.58
C GLU A 38 16.53 7.84 9.87
N VAL A 39 15.50 7.02 9.77
CA VAL A 39 14.90 6.41 10.95
C VAL A 39 15.69 5.13 11.28
N SER A 40 16.72 5.25 12.05
CA SER A 40 17.37 4.10 12.69
C SER A 40 16.50 3.59 13.85
N ASN A 41 15.33 3.04 13.54
CA ASN A 41 14.46 2.43 14.54
C ASN A 41 13.89 1.11 14.03
N SER A 42 14.76 0.12 13.87
CA SER A 42 14.37 -1.28 13.69
C SER A 42 13.49 -1.83 14.84
N ALA A 43 13.34 -1.08 15.92
CA ALA A 43 12.53 -1.47 17.07
C ALA A 43 11.07 -0.99 17.03
N LYS A 44 10.69 -0.12 16.09
CA LYS A 44 9.35 0.51 16.08
C LYS A 44 8.32 -0.20 15.19
N TYR A 45 8.77 -1.10 14.32
CA TYR A 45 7.91 -1.84 13.39
C TYR A 45 7.89 -3.33 13.74
N THR A 46 7.35 -3.65 14.92
CA THR A 46 7.24 -5.05 15.37
C THR A 46 6.00 -5.75 14.84
N GLU A 47 5.07 -5.02 14.25
CA GLU A 47 3.82 -5.57 13.72
C GLU A 47 3.58 -5.08 12.30
N GLY A 48 3.92 -5.90 11.31
CA GLY A 48 3.49 -5.67 9.93
C GLY A 48 1.97 -5.66 9.85
N ARG A 49 1.39 -4.64 9.21
CA ARG A 49 -0.06 -4.50 9.08
C ARG A 49 -0.45 -3.62 7.90
N LEU A 50 -1.62 -3.88 7.34
CA LEU A 50 -2.32 -3.01 6.40
C LEU A 50 -3.61 -2.51 7.05
N HIS A 51 -4.06 -1.33 6.68
CA HIS A 51 -5.43 -0.92 6.98
C HIS A 51 -6.41 -1.85 6.27
N ALA A 52 -7.50 -2.20 6.93
CA ALA A 52 -8.55 -3.04 6.38
C ALA A 52 -9.90 -2.33 6.56
N HIS A 53 -10.62 -2.16 5.46
CA HIS A 53 -11.89 -1.44 5.42
C HIS A 53 -12.97 -2.28 4.76
N GLY A 54 -14.19 -2.21 5.28
CA GLY A 54 -15.36 -2.84 4.68
C GLY A 54 -16.42 -1.80 4.34
N PHE A 55 -17.14 -2.03 3.25
CA PHE A 55 -18.19 -1.14 2.76
C PHE A 55 -19.45 -1.95 2.44
N LEU A 56 -20.58 -1.54 3.02
CA LEU A 56 -21.89 -2.19 2.81
C LEU A 56 -22.59 -1.61 1.58
N ARG A 57 -22.03 -1.87 0.41
CA ARG A 57 -22.57 -1.41 -0.87
C ARG A 57 -22.32 -2.42 -1.99
N GLY A 58 -23.08 -2.28 -3.09
CA GLY A 58 -22.94 -3.13 -4.26
C GLY A 58 -21.66 -2.89 -5.04
N ILE A 59 -21.32 -3.85 -5.88
CA ILE A 59 -20.20 -3.77 -6.81
C ILE A 59 -20.46 -2.63 -7.81
N ASP A 60 -19.43 -1.84 -8.05
CA ASP A 60 -19.34 -0.86 -9.13
C ASP A 60 -17.90 -0.92 -9.65
N ASP A 61 -17.73 -1.23 -10.92
CA ASP A 61 -16.40 -1.44 -11.52
C ASP A 61 -15.51 -0.20 -11.41
N THR A 62 -16.09 1.00 -11.28
CA THR A 62 -15.36 2.25 -11.06
C THR A 62 -14.45 2.18 -9.83
N TYR A 63 -14.85 1.47 -8.76
CA TYR A 63 -14.02 1.35 -7.55
C TYR A 63 -12.76 0.52 -7.75
N TYR A 64 -12.74 -0.35 -8.75
CA TYR A 64 -11.60 -1.22 -9.04
C TYR A 64 -10.71 -0.65 -10.13
N THR A 65 -11.28 0.10 -11.08
CA THR A 65 -10.55 0.77 -12.15
C THR A 65 -10.11 2.20 -11.81
N ASN A 66 -10.57 2.73 -10.67
CA ASN A 66 -10.11 3.97 -10.05
C ASN A 66 -10.16 3.79 -8.52
N ILE A 67 -9.10 3.26 -7.96
CA ILE A 67 -9.05 2.90 -6.53
C ILE A 67 -9.16 4.13 -5.60
N GLU A 68 -8.78 5.31 -6.05
CA GLU A 68 -8.94 6.55 -5.28
C GLU A 68 -10.43 6.82 -4.99
N SER A 69 -11.32 6.43 -5.89
CA SER A 69 -12.78 6.53 -5.66
C SER A 69 -13.25 5.60 -4.53
N MET A 70 -12.62 4.43 -4.33
CA MET A 70 -12.90 3.55 -3.19
C MET A 70 -12.27 4.08 -1.89
N LEU A 71 -11.05 4.60 -1.97
CA LEU A 71 -10.36 5.22 -0.81
C LEU A 71 -11.11 6.44 -0.26
N ALA A 72 -11.83 7.17 -1.13
CA ALA A 72 -12.66 8.32 -0.73
C ALA A 72 -13.98 7.93 -0.04
N LEU A 73 -14.35 6.65 -0.01
CA LEU A 73 -15.58 6.20 0.63
C LEU A 73 -15.46 6.20 2.15
N THR A 74 -16.56 6.50 2.83
CA THR A 74 -16.66 6.25 4.27
C THR A 74 -16.88 4.75 4.50
N PRO A 75 -15.96 4.04 5.18
CA PRO A 75 -16.12 2.62 5.46
C PRO A 75 -17.23 2.36 6.49
N SER A 76 -17.88 1.20 6.38
CA SER A 76 -18.84 0.71 7.37
C SER A 76 -18.15 0.25 8.66
N GLY A 77 -16.87 -0.07 8.57
CA GLY A 77 -15.97 -0.38 9.67
C GLY A 77 -14.55 -0.56 9.17
N SER A 78 -13.61 -0.42 10.09
CA SER A 78 -12.18 -0.50 9.81
C SER A 78 -11.44 -1.27 10.89
N SER A 79 -10.38 -1.95 10.49
CA SER A 79 -9.48 -2.74 11.33
C SER A 79 -8.09 -2.77 10.72
N TYR A 80 -7.25 -3.66 11.20
CA TYR A 80 -5.94 -3.95 10.60
C TYR A 80 -5.86 -5.40 10.15
N LEU A 81 -5.31 -5.62 8.97
CA LEU A 81 -4.87 -6.92 8.51
C LEU A 81 -3.43 -7.14 9.00
N THR A 82 -3.27 -8.02 9.96
CA THR A 82 -1.96 -8.50 10.45
C THR A 82 -1.75 -9.96 10.05
N ASN A 83 -2.56 -10.84 10.65
CA ASN A 83 -2.53 -12.29 10.41
C ASN A 83 -3.66 -12.78 9.49
N GLY A 84 -4.67 -11.94 9.22
CA GLY A 84 -5.85 -12.32 8.45
C GLY A 84 -6.76 -13.37 9.11
N PRO A 85 -7.76 -13.86 8.39
CA PRO A 85 -8.69 -14.87 8.89
C PRO A 85 -7.94 -16.14 9.30
N SER A 86 -8.17 -16.61 10.53
CA SER A 86 -7.55 -17.82 11.07
C SER A 86 -6.01 -17.89 10.91
N GLY A 87 -5.34 -16.75 10.89
CA GLY A 87 -3.88 -16.68 10.74
C GLY A 87 -3.35 -16.93 9.32
N ARG A 88 -4.21 -16.83 8.29
CA ARG A 88 -3.84 -17.14 6.89
C ARG A 88 -3.35 -15.94 6.08
N GLY A 89 -3.31 -14.73 6.66
CA GLY A 89 -2.97 -13.53 5.90
C GLY A 89 -4.14 -13.06 5.02
N LEU A 90 -3.83 -12.54 3.82
CA LEU A 90 -4.83 -12.16 2.83
C LEU A 90 -5.29 -13.40 2.05
N ASP A 91 -5.93 -14.31 2.78
CA ASP A 91 -6.55 -15.55 2.32
C ASP A 91 -7.96 -15.62 2.92
N PHE A 92 -8.91 -15.03 2.22
CA PHE A 92 -10.33 -14.98 2.54
C PHE A 92 -11.05 -16.00 1.67
N ASN A 93 -11.59 -17.07 2.26
CA ASN A 93 -12.13 -18.21 1.54
C ASN A 93 -13.66 -18.25 1.49
N ASN A 94 -14.32 -17.35 2.22
CA ASN A 94 -15.78 -17.33 2.29
C ASN A 94 -16.29 -16.03 2.93
N ASN A 95 -17.60 -15.78 2.82
CA ASN A 95 -18.26 -14.61 3.41
C ASN A 95 -18.06 -14.48 4.93
N ALA A 96 -17.86 -15.59 5.66
CA ALA A 96 -17.66 -15.52 7.10
C ALA A 96 -16.29 -14.93 7.46
N ASP A 97 -15.26 -15.16 6.65
CA ASP A 97 -13.94 -14.58 6.85
C ASP A 97 -14.02 -13.04 6.82
N TYR A 98 -14.77 -12.47 5.86
CA TYR A 98 -14.97 -11.02 5.77
C TYR A 98 -15.82 -10.47 6.93
N ARG A 99 -16.88 -11.18 7.35
CA ARG A 99 -17.70 -10.77 8.50
C ARG A 99 -16.91 -10.77 9.81
N ASN A 100 -15.98 -11.68 9.96
CA ASN A 100 -15.16 -11.87 11.15
C ASN A 100 -13.89 -11.00 11.15
N ALA A 101 -13.58 -10.31 10.06
CA ALA A 101 -12.38 -9.48 9.93
C ALA A 101 -12.43 -8.15 10.73
N GLY A 102 -13.56 -7.83 11.36
CA GLY A 102 -13.69 -6.57 12.13
C GLY A 102 -13.82 -5.32 11.28
N ILE A 103 -14.12 -5.46 9.99
CA ILE A 103 -14.22 -4.36 9.01
C ILE A 103 -15.66 -3.88 8.75
N GLY A 104 -16.60 -4.22 9.62
CA GLY A 104 -17.99 -3.75 9.54
C GLY A 104 -18.85 -4.46 8.50
N ILE A 105 -18.37 -5.52 7.84
CA ILE A 105 -19.17 -6.36 6.94
C ILE A 105 -20.02 -7.30 7.78
N ASN A 106 -21.35 -7.24 7.58
CA ASN A 106 -22.35 -8.03 8.33
C ASN A 106 -23.32 -8.80 7.43
N ARG A 107 -23.00 -8.92 6.13
CA ARG A 107 -23.83 -9.55 5.11
C ARG A 107 -22.99 -10.48 4.22
N ASN A 108 -23.65 -11.29 3.40
CA ASN A 108 -23.00 -12.22 2.47
C ASN A 108 -22.89 -11.67 1.04
N ASN A 109 -23.68 -10.64 0.71
CA ASN A 109 -23.77 -10.10 -0.64
C ASN A 109 -23.65 -8.57 -0.60
N ASN A 110 -23.25 -7.97 -1.72
CA ASN A 110 -23.20 -6.51 -1.91
C ASN A 110 -22.32 -5.81 -0.87
N TYR A 111 -21.07 -6.25 -0.76
CA TYR A 111 -20.05 -5.58 0.04
C TYR A 111 -18.73 -5.47 -0.71
N LEU A 112 -17.92 -4.52 -0.30
CA LEU A 112 -16.55 -4.34 -0.77
C LEU A 112 -15.61 -4.42 0.42
N SER A 113 -14.37 -4.87 0.18
CA SER A 113 -13.27 -4.76 1.13
C SER A 113 -12.04 -4.15 0.47
N LEU A 114 -11.28 -3.38 1.24
CA LEU A 114 -10.06 -2.71 0.82
C LEU A 114 -8.99 -2.93 1.88
N PHE A 115 -7.82 -3.37 1.44
CA PHE A 115 -6.62 -3.48 2.24
C PHE A 115 -5.59 -2.52 1.66
N ASN A 116 -5.18 -1.50 2.43
CA ASN A 116 -4.25 -0.49 1.94
C ASN A 116 -3.18 -0.13 2.97
N GLY A 117 -2.09 0.40 2.47
CA GLY A 117 -0.95 0.80 3.27
C GLY A 117 0.27 1.07 2.40
N VAL A 118 1.43 0.72 2.91
CA VAL A 118 2.70 0.89 2.22
C VAL A 118 3.42 -0.46 2.12
N PHE A 119 3.88 -0.77 0.92
CA PHE A 119 4.81 -1.85 0.66
C PHE A 119 6.22 -1.29 0.59
N TYR A 120 7.14 -1.84 1.37
CA TYR A 120 8.56 -1.53 1.26
C TYR A 120 9.25 -2.53 0.34
N ALA A 121 9.84 -2.05 -0.75
CA ALA A 121 10.70 -2.83 -1.64
C ALA A 121 12.13 -2.77 -1.12
N PRO A 122 12.67 -3.85 -0.50
CA PRO A 122 13.98 -3.82 0.13
C PRO A 122 15.15 -3.79 -0.85
N SER A 123 14.91 -4.11 -2.11
CA SER A 123 15.93 -4.14 -3.16
C SER A 123 15.35 -3.79 -4.53
N THR A 124 16.17 -3.21 -5.38
CA THR A 124 15.81 -2.99 -6.79
C THR A 124 15.75 -4.32 -7.53
N GLY A 125 14.70 -4.57 -8.29
CA GLY A 125 14.55 -5.78 -9.10
C GLY A 125 13.10 -6.13 -9.41
N SER A 126 12.87 -7.35 -9.87
CA SER A 126 11.55 -7.83 -10.30
C SER A 126 10.75 -8.39 -9.12
N TYR A 127 9.56 -7.87 -8.94
CA TYR A 127 8.57 -8.30 -7.96
C TYR A 127 7.40 -8.95 -8.67
N GLN A 128 6.92 -10.08 -8.15
CA GLN A 128 5.74 -10.75 -8.68
C GLN A 128 4.56 -10.48 -7.75
N TRP A 129 3.38 -10.30 -8.35
CA TRP A 129 2.11 -10.12 -7.65
C TRP A 129 1.05 -11.02 -8.27
N GLU A 130 0.19 -11.58 -7.42
CA GLU A 130 -0.85 -12.48 -7.88
C GLU A 130 -2.08 -12.41 -6.97
N ILE A 131 -3.27 -12.47 -7.56
CA ILE A 131 -4.51 -12.81 -6.84
C ILE A 131 -5.06 -14.14 -7.36
N ARG A 132 -5.64 -14.93 -6.47
CA ARG A 132 -6.26 -16.22 -6.79
C ARG A 132 -7.67 -16.28 -6.25
N GLY A 133 -8.49 -17.11 -6.91
CA GLY A 133 -9.84 -17.44 -6.47
C GLY A 133 -10.77 -16.25 -6.31
N ASN A 134 -10.42 -15.11 -6.86
CA ASN A 134 -11.10 -13.86 -6.62
C ASN A 134 -12.56 -13.89 -7.08
N ASP A 135 -13.50 -13.80 -6.15
CA ASP A 135 -14.94 -13.92 -6.34
C ASP A 135 -15.65 -12.75 -5.60
N ASP A 136 -16.25 -11.77 -6.30
CA ASP A 136 -16.49 -11.59 -7.75
C ASP A 136 -15.46 -10.68 -8.44
N ARG A 137 -14.98 -9.62 -7.76
CA ARG A 137 -14.08 -8.58 -8.28
C ARG A 137 -12.81 -8.49 -7.45
N GLY A 138 -11.69 -8.19 -8.10
CA GLY A 138 -10.44 -7.91 -7.39
C GLY A 138 -9.45 -7.10 -8.18
N THR A 139 -8.62 -6.35 -7.47
CA THR A 139 -7.56 -5.54 -8.05
C THR A 139 -6.40 -5.37 -7.08
N ILE A 140 -5.19 -5.18 -7.61
CA ILE A 140 -4.03 -4.69 -6.87
C ILE A 140 -3.51 -3.44 -7.58
N TRP A 141 -3.22 -2.42 -6.78
CA TRP A 141 -2.61 -1.16 -7.18
C TRP A 141 -1.33 -0.93 -6.42
N LEU A 142 -0.36 -0.32 -7.08
CA LEU A 142 0.91 0.07 -6.49
C LEU A 142 1.32 1.42 -7.05
N ASP A 143 1.45 2.44 -6.19
CA ASP A 143 1.85 3.82 -6.51
C ASP A 143 3.32 3.81 -6.96
N LEU A 144 3.53 3.72 -8.29
CA LEU A 144 4.83 3.43 -8.90
C LEU A 144 5.77 4.63 -8.93
N ASP A 145 5.23 5.82 -9.08
CA ASP A 145 5.99 7.06 -9.10
C ASP A 145 6.16 7.68 -7.70
N GLN A 146 5.46 7.11 -6.69
CA GLN A 146 5.53 7.47 -5.27
C GLN A 146 5.04 8.90 -4.99
N ASP A 147 4.14 9.42 -5.80
CA ASP A 147 3.55 10.74 -5.62
C ASP A 147 2.41 10.77 -4.59
N GLY A 148 1.92 9.58 -4.20
CA GLY A 148 0.88 9.38 -3.20
C GLY A 148 -0.53 9.29 -3.75
N ILE A 149 -0.71 9.18 -5.07
CA ILE A 149 -1.99 9.03 -5.76
C ILE A 149 -1.91 7.78 -6.64
N PHE A 150 -3.00 7.03 -6.78
CA PHE A 150 -3.05 5.91 -7.72
C PHE A 150 -3.64 6.35 -9.06
N GLU A 151 -2.91 6.14 -10.13
CA GLU A 151 -3.25 6.62 -11.48
C GLU A 151 -3.35 5.48 -12.50
N VAL A 152 -4.27 5.63 -13.46
CA VAL A 152 -4.38 4.70 -14.61
C VAL A 152 -3.43 5.10 -15.73
N ASP A 153 -3.22 6.40 -15.91
CA ASP A 153 -2.42 7.01 -16.97
C ASP A 153 -1.34 7.94 -16.40
N GLY A 154 -0.67 7.53 -15.29
CA GLY A 154 0.40 8.28 -14.66
C GLY A 154 1.69 8.36 -15.48
N ASP A 155 2.65 9.13 -15.01
CA ASP A 155 3.95 9.37 -15.69
C ASP A 155 4.73 8.08 -15.97
N LEU A 156 4.55 7.05 -15.15
CA LEU A 156 5.16 5.72 -15.31
C LEU A 156 4.21 4.69 -15.94
N GLY A 157 3.04 5.11 -16.43
CA GLY A 157 1.99 4.25 -16.95
C GLY A 157 0.96 3.86 -15.89
N SER A 158 0.20 2.79 -16.14
CA SER A 158 -0.82 2.34 -15.19
C SER A 158 -0.22 1.77 -13.92
N GLU A 159 -0.66 2.25 -12.77
CA GLU A 159 -0.34 1.76 -11.44
C GLU A 159 -1.28 0.65 -10.98
N GLN A 160 -2.31 0.38 -11.76
CA GLN A 160 -3.13 -0.82 -11.62
C GLN A 160 -2.33 -2.02 -12.14
N LEU A 161 -1.85 -2.85 -11.23
CA LEU A 161 -1.11 -4.06 -11.62
C LEU A 161 -2.00 -5.03 -12.39
N PHE A 162 -3.23 -5.19 -11.95
CA PHE A 162 -4.29 -5.92 -12.67
C PHE A 162 -5.67 -5.68 -12.07
N TYR A 163 -6.69 -5.97 -12.88
CA TYR A 163 -8.10 -5.99 -12.49
C TYR A 163 -8.75 -7.30 -12.93
N GLN A 164 -9.39 -7.99 -12.00
CA GLN A 164 -10.21 -9.18 -12.23
C GLN A 164 -11.69 -8.79 -12.20
N PRO A 165 -12.36 -8.68 -13.37
CA PRO A 165 -13.73 -8.20 -13.44
C PRO A 165 -14.78 -9.31 -13.24
N ASN A 166 -14.38 -10.57 -13.10
CA ASN A 166 -15.29 -11.72 -13.02
C ASN A 166 -14.81 -12.73 -11.99
N CYS A 167 -15.74 -13.56 -11.52
CA CYS A 167 -15.46 -14.61 -10.55
C CYS A 167 -14.32 -15.53 -10.95
N CYS A 168 -13.63 -15.95 -9.92
CA CYS A 168 -12.92 -17.23 -9.75
C CYS A 168 -11.63 -17.36 -10.57
N GLY A 169 -11.11 -16.26 -11.11
CA GLY A 169 -9.87 -16.24 -11.87
C GLY A 169 -8.61 -16.07 -11.02
N THR A 170 -7.49 -16.29 -11.67
CA THR A 170 -6.15 -15.92 -11.19
C THR A 170 -5.59 -14.85 -12.10
N GLN A 171 -5.06 -13.78 -11.53
CA GLN A 171 -4.32 -12.75 -12.24
C GLN A 171 -2.94 -12.62 -11.62
N SER A 172 -1.92 -12.52 -12.46
CA SER A 172 -0.54 -12.34 -12.00
C SER A 172 0.21 -11.38 -12.91
N THR A 173 1.17 -10.67 -12.34
CA THR A 173 2.08 -9.80 -13.07
C THR A 173 3.44 -9.74 -12.39
N SER A 174 4.44 -9.27 -13.14
CA SER A 174 5.76 -8.95 -12.62
C SER A 174 6.08 -7.51 -12.96
N ILE A 175 6.59 -6.77 -12.00
CA ILE A 175 6.99 -5.38 -12.16
C ILE A 175 8.38 -5.13 -11.58
N ASN A 176 9.17 -4.30 -12.24
CA ASN A 176 10.47 -3.88 -11.73
C ASN A 176 10.29 -2.66 -10.82
N LEU A 177 10.71 -2.80 -9.56
CA LEU A 177 10.71 -1.70 -8.59
C LEU A 177 12.14 -1.31 -8.25
N VAL A 178 12.33 -0.04 -7.98
CA VAL A 178 13.51 0.47 -7.28
C VAL A 178 13.30 0.25 -5.78
N ALA A 179 14.38 0.05 -5.01
CA ALA A 179 14.25 -0.05 -3.56
C ALA A 179 13.57 1.23 -3.00
N GLY A 180 12.53 1.08 -2.19
CA GLY A 180 11.73 2.23 -1.71
C GLY A 180 10.37 1.83 -1.17
N HIS A 181 9.58 2.85 -0.81
CA HIS A 181 8.25 2.70 -0.24
C HIS A 181 7.17 3.03 -1.29
N TYR A 182 6.24 2.13 -1.49
CA TYR A 182 5.16 2.23 -2.47
C TYR A 182 3.82 2.15 -1.74
N ARG A 183 2.89 3.08 -1.97
CA ARG A 183 1.51 2.85 -1.53
C ARG A 183 0.98 1.60 -2.22
N ILE A 184 0.20 0.81 -1.50
CA ILE A 184 -0.46 -0.39 -2.01
C ILE A 184 -1.93 -0.36 -1.66
N ALA A 185 -2.77 -0.79 -2.60
CA ALA A 185 -4.19 -1.03 -2.36
C ALA A 185 -4.60 -2.36 -3.00
N ILE A 186 -5.29 -3.20 -2.22
CA ILE A 186 -5.81 -4.50 -2.64
C ILE A 186 -7.30 -4.48 -2.35
N ALA A 187 -8.12 -4.57 -3.38
CA ALA A 187 -9.57 -4.49 -3.22
C ALA A 187 -10.27 -5.76 -3.69
N HIS A 188 -11.39 -6.05 -3.04
CA HIS A 188 -12.29 -7.16 -3.35
C HIS A 188 -13.74 -6.67 -3.34
N GLY A 189 -14.57 -7.28 -4.16
CA GLY A 189 -16.00 -7.02 -4.21
C GLY A 189 -16.82 -8.28 -4.32
N GLN A 190 -17.85 -8.34 -3.50
CA GLN A 190 -18.80 -9.44 -3.42
C GLN A 190 -20.19 -8.98 -3.86
N GLY A 191 -20.68 -9.50 -4.98
CA GLY A 191 -22.05 -9.29 -5.45
C GLY A 191 -23.02 -10.31 -4.86
N GLY A 192 -22.70 -11.59 -4.96
CA GLY A 192 -23.54 -12.66 -4.45
C GLY A 192 -22.90 -14.04 -4.56
N GLY A 193 -23.45 -15.02 -3.84
CA GLY A 193 -22.92 -16.38 -3.83
C GLY A 193 -21.78 -16.59 -2.85
N GLY A 194 -20.74 -17.28 -3.31
CA GLY A 194 -19.48 -17.47 -2.59
C GLY A 194 -18.68 -16.17 -2.50
N SER A 195 -17.58 -16.20 -1.76
CA SER A 195 -16.67 -15.07 -1.69
C SER A 195 -15.27 -15.58 -1.42
N GLN A 196 -14.31 -15.16 -2.22
CA GLN A 196 -12.92 -15.57 -2.06
C GLN A 196 -11.97 -14.49 -2.57
N GLN A 197 -10.85 -14.33 -1.91
CA GLN A 197 -9.67 -13.61 -2.42
C GLN A 197 -8.42 -14.08 -1.70
N GLU A 198 -7.43 -14.48 -2.45
CA GLU A 198 -6.08 -14.71 -1.96
C GLU A 198 -5.12 -13.75 -2.70
N ALA A 199 -4.19 -13.14 -1.98
CA ALA A 199 -3.18 -12.28 -2.59
C ALA A 199 -1.77 -12.73 -2.23
N TYR A 200 -0.90 -12.79 -3.23
CA TYR A 200 0.47 -13.28 -3.14
C TYR A 200 1.46 -12.27 -3.69
N PHE A 201 2.68 -12.35 -3.21
CA PHE A 201 3.80 -11.58 -3.72
C PHE A 201 5.11 -12.36 -3.64
N SER A 202 6.12 -11.93 -4.40
CA SER A 202 7.51 -12.34 -4.22
C SER A 202 8.45 -11.15 -4.44
N THR A 203 9.67 -11.26 -3.90
CA THR A 203 10.68 -10.20 -3.97
C THR A 203 11.98 -10.75 -4.57
N PRO A 204 12.82 -9.92 -5.20
CA PRO A 204 14.14 -10.34 -5.67
C PRO A 204 15.14 -10.58 -4.51
N GLY A 205 14.83 -10.10 -3.30
CA GLY A 205 15.64 -10.26 -2.09
C GLY A 205 15.09 -9.47 -0.92
N GLY A 206 15.47 -9.81 0.29
CA GLY A 206 14.97 -9.15 1.51
C GLY A 206 13.54 -9.52 1.92
N GLY A 207 12.94 -10.51 1.23
CA GLY A 207 11.61 -11.04 1.47
C GLY A 207 11.46 -12.41 0.80
N PRO A 208 10.21 -12.89 0.57
CA PRO A 208 10.00 -14.21 -0.03
C PRO A 208 10.46 -14.20 -1.50
N THR A 209 11.36 -15.11 -1.87
CA THR A 209 11.87 -15.27 -3.25
C THR A 209 10.95 -16.10 -4.15
N SER A 210 9.90 -16.68 -3.60
CA SER A 210 8.81 -17.36 -4.31
C SER A 210 7.48 -16.80 -3.87
N LEU A 211 6.43 -16.92 -4.71
CA LEU A 211 5.10 -16.45 -4.38
C LEU A 211 4.64 -16.93 -3.02
N SER A 212 4.41 -16.01 -2.12
CA SER A 212 3.95 -16.23 -0.74
C SER A 212 2.75 -15.34 -0.45
N LEU A 213 1.82 -15.84 0.35
CA LEU A 213 0.65 -15.05 0.79
C LEU A 213 1.08 -13.75 1.45
N ILE A 214 0.36 -12.68 1.14
CA ILE A 214 0.48 -11.41 1.86
C ILE A 214 -0.05 -11.63 3.28
N LYS A 215 0.87 -11.81 4.20
CA LYS A 215 0.60 -11.92 5.64
C LYS A 215 1.53 -10.95 6.35
N PRO A 216 1.06 -9.72 6.62
CA PRO A 216 1.91 -8.66 7.12
C PRO A 216 2.70 -9.02 8.37
N SER A 217 2.15 -9.84 9.27
CA SER A 217 2.88 -10.30 10.47
C SER A 217 4.12 -11.17 10.18
N ASP A 218 4.13 -11.87 9.05
CA ASP A 218 5.30 -12.69 8.64
C ASP A 218 6.37 -11.82 7.95
N TYR A 219 5.97 -10.64 7.46
CA TYR A 219 6.81 -9.68 6.76
C TYR A 219 6.65 -8.26 7.35
N PRO A 220 6.95 -8.07 8.66
CA PRO A 220 6.61 -6.84 9.38
C PRO A 220 7.35 -5.59 8.90
N THR A 221 8.45 -5.76 8.18
CA THR A 221 9.20 -4.65 7.57
C THR A 221 8.76 -4.33 6.15
N LEU A 222 7.96 -5.20 5.51
CA LEU A 222 7.54 -5.00 4.12
C LEU A 222 6.15 -4.39 4.00
N PHE A 223 5.27 -4.58 4.99
CA PHE A 223 3.90 -4.06 4.98
C PHE A 223 3.65 -3.15 6.17
N LEU A 224 3.39 -1.88 5.90
CA LEU A 224 3.24 -0.82 6.87
C LEU A 224 1.91 -0.08 6.66
N THR A 225 1.41 0.58 7.69
CA THR A 225 0.29 1.53 7.51
C THR A 225 0.79 2.85 6.96
N GLU A 226 -0.06 3.62 6.29
CA GLU A 226 0.30 4.94 5.74
C GLU A 226 0.74 5.93 6.82
N ASN A 227 0.18 5.84 8.03
CA ASN A 227 0.62 6.66 9.16
C ASN A 227 2.06 6.35 9.61
N GLU A 228 2.54 5.13 9.34
CA GLU A 228 3.92 4.73 9.62
C GLU A 228 4.88 5.27 8.56
N LYS A 229 4.43 5.47 7.30
CA LYS A 229 5.20 6.16 6.25
C LYS A 229 5.53 7.61 6.64
N THR A 230 4.61 8.33 7.28
CA THR A 230 4.81 9.73 7.68
C THR A 230 5.93 9.89 8.72
N ILE A 231 6.33 8.81 9.39
CA ILE A 231 7.45 8.80 10.33
C ILE A 231 8.77 8.43 9.60
N LEU A 232 8.67 7.90 8.37
CA LEU A 232 9.82 7.46 7.55
C LEU A 232 10.23 8.49 6.49
N ASN A 233 9.44 9.52 6.24
CA ASN A 233 9.70 10.68 5.40
C ASN A 233 10.00 11.88 6.31
#